data_441e3683a35b97ca240f63b75406972a
#
_entry.id   441e3683a35b97ca240f63b75406972a
#
_cell.length_a   1.000
_cell.length_b   1.000
_cell.length_c   1.000
_cell.angle_alpha   90.00
_cell.angle_beta   90.00
_cell.angle_gamma   90.00
#
_symmetry.space_group_name_H-M   'P 1'
#
loop_
_entity.id
_entity.type
_entity.pdbx_description
1 polymer ?
#
loop_
_entity_poly.entity_id
_entity_poly.type
_entity_poly.pdbx_seq_one_letter_code
_entity_poly.pdbx_strand_id
1 'polypeptide(L)'
;MKRIPSVFFFFIALTIGLFGSAKAQAQVNMSRFIKLTVAKDSVIKLDFKAATDNTPVKVKSGSLDTTFMVGTALHPKAIGFTAGDSTMTVYGDLTAFFCRKNQDNITTLDVSNNTELTTLSCYNNAISSLDVSKLTKLTDLYCFANSIDSLDLKNNTVLKFLDCSDNKLTALDLSKNTMLEKINCSNNKITSLDVSKMTELNELRCHVNKIESLDVSNNAKLRILYCAQNKISTLNVRNNTKLEYLGCGTNNLTSIDVSML
;
A
#
# COMPACT_ATOMS: atom_id res chain seq x y z
N MET A 1 -46.09 -21.37 3.73
CA MET A 1 -45.82 -19.94 3.87
C MET A 1 -44.37 -19.77 4.27
N LYS A 2 -43.48 -19.45 3.32
CA LYS A 2 -42.06 -19.16 3.57
C LYS A 2 -41.88 -17.63 3.60
N ARG A 3 -41.41 -17.12 4.71
CA ARG A 3 -41.14 -15.69 4.87
C ARG A 3 -39.84 -15.33 4.14
N ILE A 4 -39.91 -14.32 3.26
CA ILE A 4 -38.77 -13.68 2.58
C ILE A 4 -38.22 -12.62 3.54
N PRO A 5 -36.88 -12.56 3.80
CA PRO A 5 -36.31 -11.47 4.60
C PRO A 5 -36.27 -10.19 3.77
N SER A 6 -36.81 -9.12 4.35
CA SER A 6 -36.81 -7.77 3.75
C SER A 6 -35.41 -7.19 3.73
N VAL A 7 -34.94 -6.85 2.52
CA VAL A 7 -33.73 -6.06 2.29
C VAL A 7 -34.08 -4.61 2.60
N PHE A 8 -33.45 -4.04 3.61
CA PHE A 8 -33.55 -2.61 3.93
C PHE A 8 -32.77 -1.80 2.89
N PHE A 9 -33.46 -1.20 1.93
CA PHE A 9 -32.93 -0.12 1.11
C PHE A 9 -32.96 1.18 1.94
N PHE A 10 -31.80 1.73 2.26
CA PHE A 10 -31.71 3.10 2.76
C PHE A 10 -31.92 4.07 1.58
N PHE A 11 -33.13 4.53 1.40
CA PHE A 11 -33.43 5.72 0.60
C PHE A 11 -33.05 6.96 1.42
N ILE A 12 -31.99 7.66 1.02
CA ILE A 12 -31.75 9.03 1.48
C ILE A 12 -32.71 9.92 0.67
N ALA A 13 -33.82 10.31 1.30
CA ALA A 13 -34.71 11.33 0.74
C ALA A 13 -33.99 12.69 0.73
N LEU A 14 -33.73 13.20 -0.46
CA LEU A 14 -33.19 14.55 -0.67
C LEU A 14 -34.35 15.55 -0.51
N THR A 15 -34.40 16.26 0.63
CA THR A 15 -35.28 17.44 0.78
C THR A 15 -34.73 18.60 -0.05
N ILE A 16 -35.45 18.98 -1.09
CA ILE A 16 -35.15 20.14 -1.92
C ILE A 16 -35.54 21.40 -1.14
N GLY A 17 -34.55 22.09 -0.55
CA GLY A 17 -34.68 23.47 -0.10
C GLY A 17 -34.37 24.43 -1.25
N LEU A 18 -35.35 25.14 -1.76
CA LEU A 18 -35.24 26.20 -2.76
C LEU A 18 -34.55 27.45 -2.14
N PHE A 19 -33.66 28.04 -2.91
CA PHE A 19 -32.91 29.30 -2.74
C PHE A 19 -31.45 29.15 -2.24
N GLY A 20 -30.56 29.05 -3.18
CA GLY A 20 -29.13 29.24 -3.05
C GLY A 20 -28.50 28.94 -4.41
N SER A 21 -27.69 29.86 -4.96
CA SER A 21 -26.98 29.73 -6.22
C SER A 21 -26.49 28.29 -6.38
N ALA A 22 -26.94 27.59 -7.43
CA ALA A 22 -26.47 26.25 -7.78
C ALA A 22 -24.95 26.32 -7.95
N LYS A 23 -24.18 25.95 -6.92
CA LYS A 23 -22.78 25.62 -7.10
C LYS A 23 -22.78 24.47 -8.09
N ALA A 24 -22.17 24.70 -9.25
CA ALA A 24 -22.00 23.65 -10.25
C ALA A 24 -21.46 22.42 -9.50
N GLN A 25 -22.22 21.33 -9.53
CA GLN A 25 -21.81 20.08 -8.88
C GLN A 25 -20.51 19.65 -9.57
N ALA A 26 -19.42 19.53 -8.82
CA ALA A 26 -18.14 19.17 -9.38
C ALA A 26 -18.29 17.87 -10.17
N GLN A 27 -17.84 17.87 -11.42
CA GLN A 27 -17.94 16.72 -12.30
C GLN A 27 -16.80 15.73 -12.01
N VAL A 28 -17.09 14.43 -12.06
CA VAL A 28 -16.07 13.39 -11.91
C VAL A 28 -14.99 13.54 -12.99
N ASN A 29 -13.75 13.58 -12.59
CA ASN A 29 -12.61 13.57 -13.50
C ASN A 29 -12.43 12.17 -14.10
N MET A 30 -12.96 11.96 -15.30
CA MET A 30 -12.94 10.66 -16.00
C MET A 30 -11.57 10.34 -16.62
N SER A 31 -10.64 11.31 -16.70
CA SER A 31 -9.28 11.07 -17.20
C SER A 31 -8.35 10.48 -16.15
N ARG A 32 -8.71 10.60 -14.87
CA ARG A 32 -8.01 9.98 -13.73
C ARG A 32 -8.77 8.75 -13.27
N PHE A 33 -8.16 7.60 -13.41
CA PHE A 33 -8.80 6.35 -13.02
C PHE A 33 -7.82 5.30 -12.53
N ILE A 34 -8.36 4.35 -11.78
CA ILE A 34 -7.70 3.14 -11.30
C ILE A 34 -8.52 1.97 -11.81
N LYS A 35 -7.87 0.98 -12.44
CA LYS A 35 -8.54 -0.19 -12.98
C LYS A 35 -8.10 -1.45 -12.23
N LEU A 36 -9.08 -2.28 -11.83
CA LEU A 36 -8.88 -3.54 -11.13
C LEU A 36 -9.44 -4.69 -11.96
N THR A 37 -8.73 -5.83 -11.99
CA THR A 37 -9.35 -7.10 -12.33
C THR A 37 -9.86 -7.74 -11.05
N VAL A 38 -11.13 -8.05 -11.02
CA VAL A 38 -11.86 -8.50 -9.82
C VAL A 38 -12.63 -9.79 -10.08
N ALA A 39 -12.91 -10.54 -9.04
CA ALA A 39 -13.84 -11.67 -9.14
C ALA A 39 -15.27 -11.14 -9.32
N LYS A 40 -15.91 -11.52 -10.45
CA LYS A 40 -17.29 -11.14 -10.74
C LYS A 40 -18.21 -11.62 -9.61
N ASP A 41 -19.25 -10.84 -9.36
CA ASP A 41 -20.29 -11.07 -8.31
C ASP A 41 -19.76 -11.04 -6.86
N SER A 42 -18.44 -10.76 -6.67
CA SER A 42 -17.87 -10.59 -5.34
C SER A 42 -18.03 -9.16 -4.83
N VAL A 43 -17.99 -8.99 -3.49
CA VAL A 43 -17.98 -7.66 -2.86
C VAL A 43 -16.53 -7.17 -2.73
N ILE A 44 -16.18 -6.15 -3.48
CA ILE A 44 -14.88 -5.49 -3.45
C ILE A 44 -14.92 -4.33 -2.45
N LYS A 45 -14.10 -4.39 -1.42
CA LYS A 45 -13.96 -3.35 -0.39
C LYS A 45 -12.94 -2.32 -0.83
N LEU A 46 -13.39 -1.09 -0.99
CA LEU A 46 -12.56 0.06 -1.38
C LEU A 46 -12.69 1.18 -0.36
N ASP A 47 -11.64 2.00 -0.27
CA ASP A 47 -11.64 3.24 0.49
C ASP A 47 -10.75 4.28 -0.19
N PHE A 48 -10.99 5.57 0.06
CA PHE A 48 -10.47 6.65 -0.74
C PHE A 48 -10.15 7.89 0.09
N LYS A 49 -9.18 8.69 -0.39
CA LYS A 49 -9.03 10.10 0.01
C LYS A 49 -8.84 10.97 -1.22
N ALA A 50 -9.25 12.21 -1.10
CA ALA A 50 -9.00 13.27 -2.09
C ALA A 50 -8.24 14.44 -1.44
N ALA A 51 -7.73 15.36 -2.26
CA ALA A 51 -7.04 16.55 -1.77
C ALA A 51 -8.00 17.56 -1.12
N THR A 52 -9.28 17.53 -1.53
CA THR A 52 -10.35 18.43 -1.05
C THR A 52 -11.59 17.64 -0.71
N ASP A 53 -12.37 18.18 0.22
CA ASP A 53 -13.68 17.61 0.56
C ASP A 53 -14.67 17.78 -0.61
N ASN A 54 -15.66 16.91 -0.68
CA ASN A 54 -16.65 16.85 -1.76
C ASN A 54 -16.07 16.63 -3.16
N THR A 55 -14.98 15.89 -3.27
CA THR A 55 -14.43 15.44 -4.55
C THR A 55 -15.29 14.30 -5.10
N PRO A 56 -15.88 14.42 -6.31
CA PRO A 56 -16.72 13.38 -6.87
C PRO A 56 -15.88 12.20 -7.37
N VAL A 57 -16.28 10.99 -6.97
CA VAL A 57 -15.65 9.71 -7.36
C VAL A 57 -16.72 8.79 -7.91
N LYS A 58 -16.42 8.10 -9.00
CA LYS A 58 -17.31 7.16 -9.65
C LYS A 58 -16.70 5.75 -9.66
N VAL A 59 -17.48 4.75 -9.30
CA VAL A 59 -17.12 3.32 -9.42
C VAL A 59 -18.01 2.66 -10.45
N LYS A 60 -17.40 1.96 -11.41
CA LYS A 60 -18.08 1.21 -12.46
C LYS A 60 -17.61 -0.24 -12.51
N SER A 61 -18.56 -1.18 -12.64
CA SER A 61 -18.29 -2.59 -12.92
C SER A 61 -19.57 -3.25 -13.46
N GLY A 62 -19.61 -3.56 -14.76
CA GLY A 62 -20.81 -4.04 -15.42
C GLY A 62 -21.99 -3.06 -15.27
N SER A 63 -23.08 -3.49 -14.66
CA SER A 63 -24.26 -2.64 -14.39
C SER A 63 -24.06 -1.68 -13.19
N LEU A 64 -23.03 -1.87 -12.36
CA LEU A 64 -22.68 -0.94 -11.30
C LEU A 64 -22.17 0.36 -11.91
N ASP A 65 -22.84 1.47 -11.65
CA ASP A 65 -22.42 2.83 -12.00
C ASP A 65 -22.84 3.76 -10.87
N THR A 66 -21.93 3.99 -9.90
CA THR A 66 -22.23 4.75 -8.69
C THR A 66 -21.27 5.92 -8.55
N THR A 67 -21.80 7.10 -8.24
CA THR A 67 -21.04 8.32 -7.95
C THR A 67 -21.32 8.77 -6.52
N PHE A 68 -20.27 9.14 -5.80
CA PHE A 68 -20.34 9.63 -4.41
C PHE A 68 -19.24 10.65 -4.15
N MET A 69 -19.33 11.35 -3.02
CA MET A 69 -18.34 12.37 -2.65
C MET A 69 -17.31 11.79 -1.68
N VAL A 70 -16.05 12.11 -1.93
CA VAL A 70 -14.89 11.72 -1.12
C VAL A 70 -14.27 12.97 -0.52
N GLY A 71 -13.77 12.86 0.70
CA GLY A 71 -13.12 13.94 1.43
C GLY A 71 -11.63 13.71 1.68
N THR A 72 -11.06 14.57 2.51
CA THR A 72 -9.66 14.52 2.94
C THR A 72 -9.41 13.47 4.02
N ALA A 73 -10.46 12.98 4.69
CA ALA A 73 -10.41 11.89 5.67
C ALA A 73 -10.85 10.56 5.08
N LEU A 74 -10.35 9.45 5.64
CA LEU A 74 -10.86 8.12 5.32
C LEU A 74 -12.27 7.95 5.86
N HIS A 75 -13.10 7.22 5.11
CA HIS A 75 -14.38 6.78 5.61
C HIS A 75 -14.17 5.84 6.82
N PRO A 76 -15.04 5.87 7.86
CA PRO A 76 -14.90 5.00 9.05
C PRO A 76 -14.81 3.50 8.74
N LYS A 77 -15.39 3.07 7.61
CA LYS A 77 -15.32 1.70 7.10
C LYS A 77 -15.16 1.72 5.60
N ALA A 78 -14.38 0.78 5.05
CA ALA A 78 -14.29 0.58 3.61
C ALA A 78 -15.69 0.31 3.02
N ILE A 79 -15.94 0.87 1.85
CA ILE A 79 -17.22 0.73 1.13
C ILE A 79 -17.17 -0.55 0.30
N GLY A 80 -18.21 -1.39 0.40
CA GLY A 80 -18.35 -2.61 -0.41
C GLY A 80 -19.09 -2.32 -1.72
N PHE A 81 -18.51 -2.74 -2.84
CA PHE A 81 -19.10 -2.66 -4.17
C PHE A 81 -19.23 -4.07 -4.76
N THR A 82 -20.43 -4.49 -5.12
CA THR A 82 -20.60 -5.78 -5.83
C THR A 82 -20.12 -5.62 -7.26
N ALA A 83 -19.14 -6.41 -7.66
CA ALA A 83 -18.58 -6.39 -9.00
C ALA A 83 -19.57 -7.00 -10.00
N GLY A 84 -20.12 -6.19 -10.89
CA GLY A 84 -21.04 -6.67 -11.94
C GLY A 84 -20.32 -7.30 -13.14
N ASP A 85 -18.98 -7.19 -13.20
CA ASP A 85 -18.11 -7.75 -14.25
C ASP A 85 -16.75 -8.12 -13.65
N SER A 86 -15.89 -8.78 -14.44
CA SER A 86 -14.50 -9.12 -14.08
C SER A 86 -13.56 -7.90 -13.98
N THR A 87 -14.06 -6.72 -14.33
CA THR A 87 -13.31 -5.45 -14.19
C THR A 87 -14.10 -4.44 -13.38
N MET A 88 -13.34 -3.67 -12.57
CA MET A 88 -13.87 -2.52 -11.83
C MET A 88 -12.99 -1.32 -12.11
N THR A 89 -13.59 -0.16 -12.38
CA THR A 89 -12.86 1.09 -12.61
C THR A 89 -13.35 2.16 -11.65
N VAL A 90 -12.40 2.82 -11.00
CA VAL A 90 -12.62 3.94 -10.08
C VAL A 90 -12.11 5.21 -10.75
N TYR A 91 -12.98 6.18 -10.97
CA TYR A 91 -12.66 7.49 -11.58
C TYR A 91 -12.69 8.59 -10.53
N GLY A 92 -11.78 9.55 -10.64
CA GLY A 92 -11.75 10.75 -9.79
C GLY A 92 -10.35 11.14 -9.35
N ASP A 93 -10.24 12.34 -8.79
CA ASP A 93 -8.99 12.93 -8.30
C ASP A 93 -8.67 12.43 -6.89
N LEU A 94 -8.02 11.26 -6.80
CA LEU A 94 -7.66 10.63 -5.54
C LEU A 94 -6.22 10.95 -5.14
N THR A 95 -5.99 11.17 -3.85
CA THR A 95 -4.66 11.24 -3.24
C THR A 95 -4.30 10.00 -2.46
N ALA A 96 -5.30 9.18 -2.05
CA ALA A 96 -5.07 7.88 -1.48
C ALA A 96 -6.10 6.86 -1.97
N PHE A 97 -5.64 5.64 -2.23
CA PHE A 97 -6.46 4.53 -2.67
C PHE A 97 -6.17 3.27 -1.84
N PHE A 98 -7.24 2.64 -1.37
CA PHE A 98 -7.17 1.45 -0.52
C PHE A 98 -8.10 0.39 -1.09
N CYS A 99 -7.54 -0.73 -1.54
CA CYS A 99 -8.26 -1.91 -1.99
C CYS A 99 -7.82 -3.18 -1.23
N ARG A 100 -7.55 -3.00 0.04
CA ARG A 100 -6.97 -4.00 0.95
C ARG A 100 -7.98 -5.05 1.42
N LYS A 101 -7.48 -6.25 1.75
CA LYS A 101 -8.26 -7.35 2.38
C LYS A 101 -9.42 -7.85 1.51
N ASN A 102 -9.21 -7.94 0.21
CA ASN A 102 -10.16 -8.57 -0.71
C ASN A 102 -9.77 -10.00 -1.05
N GLN A 103 -8.72 -10.56 -0.43
CA GLN A 103 -8.23 -11.92 -0.65
C GLN A 103 -7.94 -12.17 -2.13
N ASP A 104 -8.45 -13.25 -2.71
CA ASP A 104 -8.22 -13.58 -4.11
C ASP A 104 -9.13 -12.83 -5.10
N ASN A 105 -9.97 -11.92 -4.59
CA ASN A 105 -10.92 -11.19 -5.42
C ASN A 105 -10.31 -10.06 -6.26
N ILE A 106 -9.06 -9.63 -5.98
CA ILE A 106 -8.34 -8.66 -6.81
C ILE A 106 -7.03 -9.31 -7.28
N THR A 107 -6.88 -9.45 -8.58
CA THR A 107 -5.72 -10.10 -9.20
C THR A 107 -4.80 -9.14 -9.95
N THR A 108 -5.31 -8.01 -10.43
CA THR A 108 -4.49 -6.95 -11.03
C THR A 108 -4.93 -5.57 -10.58
N LEU A 109 -4.00 -4.62 -10.61
CA LEU A 109 -4.24 -3.23 -10.23
C LEU A 109 -3.43 -2.32 -11.15
N ASP A 110 -4.11 -1.51 -11.97
CA ASP A 110 -3.52 -0.46 -12.79
C ASP A 110 -3.83 0.91 -12.16
N VAL A 111 -2.81 1.58 -11.68
CA VAL A 111 -2.86 2.91 -11.04
C VAL A 111 -2.22 4.01 -11.90
N SER A 112 -1.79 3.68 -13.11
CA SER A 112 -0.98 4.54 -13.99
C SER A 112 -1.64 5.86 -14.36
N ASN A 113 -2.98 5.94 -14.31
CA ASN A 113 -3.77 7.11 -14.67
C ASN A 113 -4.20 7.97 -13.48
N ASN A 114 -3.83 7.62 -12.25
CA ASN A 114 -4.12 8.44 -11.05
C ASN A 114 -2.82 8.87 -10.36
N THR A 115 -2.04 9.73 -11.06
CA THR A 115 -0.66 10.09 -10.73
C THR A 115 -0.51 10.97 -9.47
N GLU A 116 -1.61 11.45 -8.90
CA GLU A 116 -1.61 12.27 -7.68
C GLU A 116 -1.63 11.44 -6.39
N LEU A 117 -1.64 10.11 -6.50
CA LEU A 117 -1.61 9.26 -5.32
C LEU A 117 -0.34 9.47 -4.50
N THR A 118 -0.53 9.77 -3.22
CA THR A 118 0.50 9.82 -2.19
C THR A 118 0.50 8.56 -1.34
N THR A 119 -0.65 7.87 -1.24
CA THR A 119 -0.79 6.62 -0.50
C THR A 119 -1.49 5.57 -1.35
N LEU A 120 -0.87 4.39 -1.46
CA LEU A 120 -1.45 3.21 -2.08
C LEU A 120 -1.41 2.03 -1.10
N SER A 121 -2.58 1.44 -0.84
CA SER A 121 -2.70 0.27 0.04
C SER A 121 -3.51 -0.82 -0.66
N CYS A 122 -2.83 -1.84 -1.14
CA CYS A 122 -3.40 -2.97 -1.87
C CYS A 122 -3.04 -4.33 -1.24
N TYR A 123 -2.76 -4.36 0.06
CA TYR A 123 -2.34 -5.57 0.76
C TYR A 123 -3.45 -6.61 0.89
N ASN A 124 -3.04 -7.86 1.04
CA ASN A 124 -3.93 -9.01 1.25
C ASN A 124 -4.92 -9.19 0.08
N ASN A 125 -4.31 -9.37 -1.11
CA ASN A 125 -4.94 -9.65 -2.40
C ASN A 125 -4.15 -10.75 -3.14
N ALA A 126 -4.51 -11.02 -4.39
CA ALA A 126 -3.80 -11.99 -5.25
C ALA A 126 -3.02 -11.29 -6.38
N ILE A 127 -2.51 -10.08 -6.13
CA ILE A 127 -1.78 -9.29 -7.14
C ILE A 127 -0.41 -9.93 -7.37
N SER A 128 -0.08 -10.24 -8.63
CA SER A 128 1.20 -10.84 -9.01
C SER A 128 2.21 -9.84 -9.58
N SER A 129 1.73 -8.69 -10.08
CA SER A 129 2.57 -7.59 -10.58
C SER A 129 1.97 -6.25 -10.21
N LEU A 130 2.81 -5.28 -9.88
CA LEU A 130 2.38 -3.94 -9.48
C LEU A 130 3.32 -2.90 -10.09
N ASP A 131 2.80 -2.09 -11.03
CA ASP A 131 3.54 -0.96 -11.60
C ASP A 131 3.12 0.35 -10.91
N VAL A 132 4.04 0.94 -10.16
CA VAL A 132 3.88 2.23 -9.48
C VAL A 132 4.77 3.32 -10.11
N SER A 133 5.37 3.08 -11.28
CA SER A 133 6.36 3.96 -11.92
C SER A 133 5.82 5.36 -12.24
N LYS A 134 4.50 5.52 -12.42
CA LYS A 134 3.83 6.80 -12.65
C LYS A 134 3.46 7.55 -11.38
N LEU A 135 3.55 6.91 -10.21
CA LEU A 135 3.18 7.49 -8.92
C LEU A 135 4.38 8.22 -8.27
N THR A 136 4.88 9.25 -8.91
CA THR A 136 6.09 9.97 -8.45
C THR A 136 5.91 10.75 -7.14
N LYS A 137 4.65 10.93 -6.69
CA LYS A 137 4.28 11.57 -5.43
C LYS A 137 4.04 10.57 -4.28
N LEU A 138 4.25 9.26 -4.54
CA LEU A 138 3.94 8.22 -3.57
C LEU A 138 4.88 8.31 -2.37
N THR A 139 4.31 8.53 -1.19
CA THR A 139 5.00 8.56 0.11
C THR A 139 4.81 7.26 0.88
N ASP A 140 3.69 6.57 0.68
CA ASP A 140 3.31 5.38 1.43
C ASP A 140 2.83 4.28 0.49
N LEU A 141 3.51 3.13 0.51
CA LEU A 141 3.15 1.94 -0.26
C LEU A 141 2.99 0.74 0.67
N TYR A 142 1.77 0.17 0.71
CA TYR A 142 1.45 -1.05 1.44
C TYR A 142 0.94 -2.10 0.45
N CYS A 143 1.81 -3.00 -0.01
CA CYS A 143 1.49 -4.06 -0.96
C CYS A 143 1.79 -5.46 -0.42
N PHE A 144 1.86 -5.62 0.91
CA PHE A 144 2.17 -6.89 1.57
C PHE A 144 1.06 -7.94 1.39
N ALA A 145 1.38 -9.20 1.63
CA ALA A 145 0.47 -10.33 1.49
C ALA A 145 -0.19 -10.35 0.09
N ASN A 146 0.67 -10.48 -0.93
CA ASN A 146 0.31 -10.63 -2.33
C ASN A 146 1.18 -11.72 -2.98
N SER A 147 1.27 -11.75 -4.30
CA SER A 147 2.12 -12.70 -5.04
C SER A 147 3.17 -12.00 -5.92
N ILE A 148 3.56 -10.76 -5.54
CA ILE A 148 4.46 -9.89 -6.32
C ILE A 148 5.86 -10.50 -6.31
N ASP A 149 6.44 -10.72 -7.49
CA ASP A 149 7.79 -11.29 -7.67
C ASP A 149 8.87 -10.26 -7.99
N SER A 150 8.44 -9.08 -8.46
CA SER A 150 9.32 -7.95 -8.77
C SER A 150 8.63 -6.62 -8.47
N LEU A 151 9.40 -5.62 -7.99
CA LEU A 151 8.88 -4.29 -7.63
C LEU A 151 9.92 -3.23 -8.00
N ASP A 152 9.62 -2.43 -9.03
CA ASP A 152 10.47 -1.30 -9.46
C ASP A 152 10.00 0.00 -8.80
N LEU A 153 10.85 0.54 -7.91
CA LEU A 153 10.58 1.77 -7.14
C LEU A 153 11.43 2.96 -7.56
N LYS A 154 12.18 2.86 -8.68
CA LYS A 154 13.16 3.89 -9.09
C LYS A 154 12.58 5.29 -9.26
N ASN A 155 11.28 5.41 -9.61
CA ASN A 155 10.60 6.69 -9.80
C ASN A 155 9.89 7.20 -8.52
N ASN A 156 9.79 6.39 -7.47
CA ASN A 156 9.11 6.74 -6.23
C ASN A 156 10.08 7.34 -5.21
N THR A 157 10.80 8.39 -5.61
CA THR A 157 11.95 8.95 -4.89
C THR A 157 11.59 9.64 -3.58
N VAL A 158 10.31 9.96 -3.36
CA VAL A 158 9.79 10.59 -2.14
C VAL A 158 9.17 9.59 -1.16
N LEU A 159 9.33 8.28 -1.44
CA LEU A 159 8.77 7.21 -0.62
C LEU A 159 9.38 7.22 0.78
N LYS A 160 8.52 7.20 1.81
CA LYS A 160 8.86 7.20 3.24
C LYS A 160 8.53 5.88 3.94
N PHE A 161 7.42 5.27 3.55
CA PHE A 161 6.92 4.03 4.14
C PHE A 161 6.72 2.97 3.07
N LEU A 162 7.43 1.86 3.20
CA LEU A 162 7.31 0.70 2.32
C LEU A 162 7.01 -0.54 3.15
N ASP A 163 5.86 -1.18 2.87
CA ASP A 163 5.58 -2.54 3.32
C ASP A 163 5.28 -3.42 2.11
N CYS A 164 6.25 -4.24 1.72
CA CYS A 164 6.16 -5.25 0.66
C CYS A 164 6.39 -6.66 1.19
N SER A 165 6.14 -6.87 2.50
CA SER A 165 6.31 -8.18 3.15
C SER A 165 5.35 -9.23 2.59
N ASP A 166 5.60 -10.50 2.89
CA ASP A 166 4.75 -11.61 2.46
C ASP A 166 4.46 -11.61 0.96
N ASN A 167 5.54 -11.58 0.15
CA ASN A 167 5.52 -11.60 -1.31
C ASN A 167 6.53 -12.63 -1.86
N LYS A 168 6.87 -12.55 -3.14
CA LYS A 168 7.80 -13.49 -3.80
C LYS A 168 9.06 -12.79 -4.29
N LEU A 169 9.38 -11.59 -3.78
CA LEU A 169 10.50 -10.77 -4.23
C LEU A 169 11.84 -11.51 -4.05
N THR A 170 12.65 -11.53 -5.09
CA THR A 170 14.02 -12.10 -5.06
C THR A 170 15.09 -11.02 -4.94
N ALA A 171 14.77 -9.78 -5.31
CA ALA A 171 15.60 -8.60 -5.20
C ALA A 171 14.71 -7.39 -4.87
N LEU A 172 15.32 -6.35 -4.27
CA LEU A 172 14.66 -5.09 -3.98
C LEU A 172 15.71 -3.97 -4.09
N ASP A 173 15.67 -3.21 -5.19
CA ASP A 173 16.55 -2.05 -5.39
C ASP A 173 15.89 -0.81 -4.81
N LEU A 174 16.50 -0.28 -3.75
CA LEU A 174 16.07 0.94 -3.05
C LEU A 174 17.03 2.11 -3.26
N SER A 175 17.96 2.02 -4.20
CA SER A 175 19.05 3.00 -4.40
C SER A 175 18.57 4.43 -4.68
N LYS A 176 17.32 4.61 -5.11
CA LYS A 176 16.67 5.91 -5.37
C LYS A 176 15.70 6.35 -4.25
N ASN A 177 15.41 5.49 -3.27
CA ASN A 177 14.39 5.76 -2.24
C ASN A 177 15.04 6.23 -0.93
N THR A 178 15.89 7.24 -1.02
CA THR A 178 16.75 7.71 0.09
C THR A 178 15.98 8.36 1.23
N MET A 179 14.69 8.70 1.03
CA MET A 179 13.80 9.28 2.04
C MET A 179 13.07 8.22 2.89
N LEU A 180 13.35 6.92 2.69
CA LEU A 180 12.71 5.86 3.45
C LEU A 180 13.02 5.95 4.93
N GLU A 181 11.96 6.03 5.71
CA GLU A 181 11.95 6.05 7.18
C GLU A 181 11.63 4.66 7.74
N LYS A 182 10.74 3.89 7.08
CA LYS A 182 10.36 2.55 7.49
C LYS A 182 10.29 1.61 6.31
N ILE A 183 10.90 0.43 6.49
CA ILE A 183 10.89 -0.64 5.50
C ILE A 183 10.46 -1.94 6.20
N ASN A 184 9.46 -2.59 5.62
CA ASN A 184 9.13 -3.97 5.90
C ASN A 184 9.17 -4.77 4.58
N CYS A 185 10.18 -5.59 4.41
CA CYS A 185 10.32 -6.52 3.30
C CYS A 185 10.45 -7.98 3.77
N SER A 186 9.95 -8.28 4.97
CA SER A 186 10.01 -9.63 5.56
C SER A 186 9.22 -10.66 4.73
N ASN A 187 9.48 -11.94 4.97
CA ASN A 187 8.81 -13.04 4.27
C ASN A 187 8.86 -12.90 2.74
N ASN A 188 10.08 -12.83 2.21
CA ASN A 188 10.38 -12.78 0.79
C ASN A 188 11.53 -13.77 0.45
N LYS A 189 12.18 -13.61 -0.69
CA LYS A 189 13.32 -14.44 -1.12
C LYS A 189 14.54 -13.56 -1.42
N ILE A 190 14.62 -12.36 -0.82
CA ILE A 190 15.66 -11.35 -1.08
C ILE A 190 17.02 -11.90 -0.63
N THR A 191 18.03 -11.78 -1.49
CA THR A 191 19.39 -12.27 -1.22
C THR A 191 20.36 -11.18 -0.78
N SER A 192 20.07 -9.92 -1.14
CA SER A 192 20.87 -8.74 -0.75
C SER A 192 19.95 -7.54 -0.54
N LEU A 193 20.30 -6.68 0.40
CA LEU A 193 19.55 -5.45 0.68
C LEU A 193 20.54 -4.35 1.05
N ASP A 194 20.59 -3.29 0.22
CA ASP A 194 21.40 -2.10 0.48
C ASP A 194 20.51 -0.98 1.05
N VAL A 195 20.79 -0.60 2.30
CA VAL A 195 20.12 0.49 3.02
C VAL A 195 21.09 1.65 3.33
N SER A 196 22.30 1.64 2.79
CA SER A 196 23.38 2.55 3.12
C SER A 196 23.07 4.03 2.85
N LYS A 197 22.14 4.32 1.91
CA LYS A 197 21.74 5.69 1.55
C LYS A 197 20.55 6.21 2.36
N MET A 198 19.95 5.39 3.24
CA MET A 198 18.72 5.74 3.97
C MET A 198 19.05 6.26 5.37
N THR A 199 19.58 7.46 5.46
CA THR A 199 20.00 8.06 6.74
C THR A 199 18.85 8.40 7.68
N GLU A 200 17.60 8.44 7.15
CA GLU A 200 16.38 8.67 7.92
C GLU A 200 15.73 7.37 8.43
N LEU A 201 16.30 6.20 8.06
CA LEU A 201 15.71 4.90 8.39
C LEU A 201 15.68 4.68 9.91
N ASN A 202 14.47 4.51 10.46
CA ASN A 202 14.24 4.26 11.88
C ASN A 202 13.67 2.88 12.16
N GLU A 203 13.10 2.20 11.16
CA GLU A 203 12.58 0.84 11.29
C GLU A 203 12.93 0.01 10.05
N LEU A 204 13.62 -1.13 10.25
CA LEU A 204 13.93 -2.12 9.24
C LEU A 204 13.46 -3.49 9.69
N ARG A 205 12.52 -4.06 8.94
CA ARG A 205 12.07 -5.46 9.06
C ARG A 205 12.39 -6.19 7.77
N CYS A 206 13.38 -7.07 7.82
CA CYS A 206 13.82 -7.90 6.69
C CYS A 206 13.97 -9.38 7.05
N HIS A 207 13.29 -9.80 8.14
CA HIS A 207 13.36 -11.19 8.60
C HIS A 207 12.69 -12.17 7.61
N VAL A 208 13.06 -13.44 7.69
CA VAL A 208 12.59 -14.51 6.78
C VAL A 208 12.87 -14.14 5.33
N ASN A 209 14.17 -14.08 5.02
CA ASN A 209 14.71 -13.85 3.67
C ASN A 209 15.94 -14.73 3.46
N LYS A 210 16.78 -14.42 2.46
CA LYS A 210 18.01 -15.13 2.14
C LYS A 210 19.25 -14.22 2.18
N ILE A 211 19.16 -13.11 2.95
CA ILE A 211 20.19 -12.06 3.01
C ILE A 211 21.46 -12.65 3.65
N GLU A 212 22.60 -12.51 2.95
CA GLU A 212 23.88 -13.03 3.39
C GLU A 212 24.74 -12.00 4.13
N SER A 213 24.53 -10.71 3.81
CA SER A 213 25.18 -9.59 4.48
C SER A 213 24.21 -8.42 4.63
N LEU A 214 24.29 -7.70 5.74
CA LEU A 214 23.49 -6.51 6.01
C LEU A 214 24.37 -5.46 6.70
N ASP A 215 24.57 -4.33 6.02
CA ASP A 215 25.29 -3.17 6.58
C ASP A 215 24.27 -2.08 6.96
N VAL A 216 24.19 -1.78 8.27
CA VAL A 216 23.35 -0.74 8.85
C VAL A 216 24.15 0.40 9.46
N SER A 217 25.45 0.48 9.16
CA SER A 217 26.38 1.44 9.76
C SER A 217 26.02 2.91 9.52
N ASN A 218 25.34 3.22 8.40
CA ASN A 218 24.87 4.56 8.05
C ASN A 218 23.49 4.91 8.59
N ASN A 219 22.79 3.96 9.21
CA ASN A 219 21.41 4.14 9.68
C ASN A 219 21.37 4.51 11.17
N ALA A 220 22.02 5.59 11.57
CA ALA A 220 22.17 6.01 12.97
C ALA A 220 20.85 6.38 13.68
N LYS A 221 19.72 6.50 12.92
CA LYS A 221 18.39 6.73 13.47
C LYS A 221 17.62 5.43 13.74
N LEU A 222 18.21 4.28 13.42
CA LEU A 222 17.54 3.00 13.52
C LEU A 222 17.17 2.67 14.98
N ARG A 223 15.88 2.44 15.23
CA ARG A 223 15.31 2.06 16.53
C ARG A 223 14.85 0.61 16.54
N ILE A 224 14.42 0.10 15.39
CA ILE A 224 13.92 -1.27 15.26
C ILE A 224 14.64 -1.97 14.11
N LEU A 225 15.30 -3.07 14.41
CA LEU A 225 15.94 -3.95 13.44
C LEU A 225 15.48 -5.40 13.67
N TYR A 226 14.66 -5.93 12.76
CA TYR A 226 14.32 -7.33 12.68
C TYR A 226 14.91 -7.96 11.43
N CYS A 227 16.02 -8.70 11.58
CA CYS A 227 16.72 -9.40 10.50
C CYS A 227 16.88 -10.90 10.76
N ALA A 228 16.07 -11.46 11.67
CA ALA A 228 16.08 -12.88 12.01
C ALA A 228 15.76 -13.77 10.79
N GLN A 229 16.12 -15.05 10.85
CA GLN A 229 15.84 -16.03 9.79
C GLN A 229 16.36 -15.58 8.41
N ASN A 230 17.66 -15.32 8.36
CA ASN A 230 18.44 -15.00 7.16
C ASN A 230 19.72 -15.85 7.14
N LYS A 231 20.72 -15.47 6.35
CA LYS A 231 22.03 -16.14 6.26
C LYS A 231 23.18 -15.20 6.70
N ILE A 232 22.89 -14.16 7.47
CA ILE A 232 23.85 -13.13 7.86
C ILE A 232 24.94 -13.77 8.71
N SER A 233 26.20 -13.60 8.32
CA SER A 233 27.38 -14.13 9.03
C SER A 233 28.01 -13.11 9.98
N THR A 234 27.84 -11.82 9.71
CA THR A 234 28.34 -10.72 10.53
C THR A 234 27.33 -9.60 10.56
N LEU A 235 27.10 -9.00 11.74
CA LEU A 235 26.24 -7.83 11.91
C LEU A 235 26.91 -6.85 12.87
N ASN A 236 27.18 -5.65 12.39
CA ASN A 236 27.74 -4.58 13.20
C ASN A 236 26.68 -3.51 13.48
N VAL A 237 26.32 -3.34 14.74
CA VAL A 237 25.30 -2.38 15.21
C VAL A 237 25.89 -1.25 16.07
N ARG A 238 27.22 -1.09 16.11
CA ARG A 238 27.88 -0.10 16.96
C ARG A 238 27.42 1.35 16.70
N ASN A 239 27.06 1.69 15.47
CA ASN A 239 26.60 3.03 15.09
C ASN A 239 25.11 3.24 15.36
N ASN A 240 24.37 2.17 15.68
CA ASN A 240 22.92 2.22 15.86
C ASN A 240 22.53 2.44 17.34
N THR A 241 23.10 3.44 17.97
CA THR A 241 22.98 3.71 19.42
C THR A 241 21.56 4.08 19.87
N LYS A 242 20.61 4.24 18.93
CA LYS A 242 19.17 4.44 19.21
C LYS A 242 18.35 3.16 19.12
N LEU A 243 19.02 2.00 18.94
CA LEU A 243 18.33 0.74 18.74
C LEU A 243 17.64 0.31 20.04
N GLU A 244 16.33 0.15 19.97
CA GLU A 244 15.46 -0.28 21.08
C GLU A 244 15.09 -1.77 20.95
N TYR A 245 15.01 -2.25 19.70
CA TYR A 245 14.63 -3.63 19.39
C TYR A 245 15.56 -4.23 18.36
N LEU A 246 16.21 -5.34 18.71
CA LEU A 246 17.08 -6.10 17.83
C LEU A 246 16.65 -7.57 17.79
N GLY A 247 16.17 -8.01 16.62
CA GLY A 247 15.84 -9.41 16.35
C GLY A 247 16.75 -9.96 15.25
N CYS A 248 17.82 -10.67 15.62
CA CYS A 248 18.80 -11.21 14.66
C CYS A 248 18.97 -12.74 14.78
N GLY A 249 18.09 -13.43 15.51
CA GLY A 249 18.15 -14.89 15.69
C GLY A 249 18.01 -15.66 14.38
N THR A 250 18.43 -16.94 14.40
CA THR A 250 18.36 -17.81 13.23
C THR A 250 19.08 -17.20 12.02
N ASN A 251 20.36 -16.90 12.22
CA ASN A 251 21.33 -16.45 11.20
C ASN A 251 22.62 -17.29 11.34
N ASN A 252 23.66 -16.95 10.59
CA ASN A 252 24.97 -17.59 10.68
C ASN A 252 25.94 -16.79 11.57
N LEU A 253 25.40 -15.95 12.48
CA LEU A 253 26.21 -15.14 13.39
C LEU A 253 26.91 -16.03 14.42
N THR A 254 28.22 -15.86 14.60
CA THR A 254 28.99 -16.49 15.70
C THR A 254 28.99 -15.66 16.97
N SER A 255 28.87 -14.35 16.84
CA SER A 255 28.78 -13.38 17.94
C SER A 255 28.15 -12.08 17.45
N ILE A 256 27.67 -11.28 18.38
CA ILE A 256 27.23 -9.90 18.14
C ILE A 256 27.66 -9.02 19.32
N ASP A 257 28.27 -7.86 19.01
CA ASP A 257 28.62 -6.88 20.02
C ASP A 257 27.48 -5.86 20.15
N VAL A 258 26.86 -5.85 21.34
CA VAL A 258 25.74 -4.96 21.70
C VAL A 258 26.14 -3.98 22.81
N SER A 259 27.43 -3.83 23.09
CA SER A 259 27.94 -3.01 24.21
C SER A 259 27.64 -1.52 24.09
N MET A 260 27.26 -1.07 22.88
CA MET A 260 26.95 0.35 22.58
C MET A 260 25.44 0.63 22.49
N LEU A 261 24.56 -0.36 22.76
CA LEU A 261 23.11 -0.23 22.73
C LEU A 261 22.51 0.15 24.07
#